data_1e4e2d76f80d2bbce6c0228a044ed1be
#
_entry.id   1e4e2d76f80d2bbce6c0228a044ed1be
#
_cell.length_a   1.000
_cell.length_b   1.000
_cell.length_c   1.000
_cell.angle_alpha   90.00
_cell.angle_beta   90.00
_cell.angle_gamma   90.00
#
_symmetry.space_group_name_H-M   'P 1'
#
loop_
_entity.id
_entity.type
_entity.pdbx_description
1 polymer ?
#
loop_
_entity_poly.entity_id
_entity_poly.type
_entity_poly.pdbx_seq_one_letter_code
_entity_poly.pdbx_strand_id
1 'polypeptide(L)'
;MKLKHNLLPLLNKHFGYSAFRENQHEIINSILENINTVVIMPTGGGKSLCYQLSAIASEGTAIIISPLIALMKNQVDVLKGLFNVDGVANVLNSTLSKAEIDLVKDQITNGVTKLLYMAPESLTKQKNIDY
;
A
#
# COMPACT_ATOMS: atom_id res chain seq x y z
N MET A 1 -8.32 -20.41 12.89
CA MET A 1 -6.98 -19.94 12.49
C MET A 1 -6.37 -19.12 13.62
N LYS A 2 -5.14 -19.41 13.95
CA LYS A 2 -4.46 -18.64 14.98
C LYS A 2 -4.04 -17.29 14.40
N LEU A 3 -4.43 -16.22 15.06
CA LEU A 3 -4.02 -14.89 14.65
C LEU A 3 -2.55 -14.67 15.05
N LYS A 4 -1.68 -14.55 14.07
CA LYS A 4 -0.25 -14.35 14.29
C LYS A 4 0.12 -12.90 14.55
N HIS A 5 -0.78 -11.98 14.20
CA HIS A 5 -0.48 -10.56 14.23
C HIS A 5 -1.53 -9.84 15.07
N ASN A 6 -1.08 -9.07 16.04
CA ASN A 6 -1.95 -8.17 16.77
C ASN A 6 -1.97 -6.84 16.01
N LEU A 7 -3.01 -6.63 15.21
CA LEU A 7 -3.12 -5.50 14.30
C LEU A 7 -3.85 -4.30 14.90
N LEU A 8 -4.57 -4.49 16.00
CA LEU A 8 -5.30 -3.38 16.61
C LEU A 8 -4.44 -2.20 17.04
N PRO A 9 -3.26 -2.41 17.64
CA PRO A 9 -2.38 -1.28 17.96
C PRO A 9 -1.95 -0.49 16.72
N LEU A 10 -1.63 -1.18 15.62
CA LEU A 10 -1.28 -0.52 14.37
C LEU A 10 -2.46 0.21 13.76
N LEU A 11 -3.63 -0.39 13.80
CA LEU A 11 -4.86 0.22 13.31
C LEU A 11 -5.15 1.53 14.06
N ASN A 12 -5.09 1.48 15.37
CA ASN A 12 -5.34 2.65 16.21
C ASN A 12 -4.27 3.72 16.03
N LYS A 13 -3.00 3.32 16.06
CA LYS A 13 -1.87 4.25 15.98
C LYS A 13 -1.86 5.03 14.67
N HIS A 14 -2.08 4.35 13.55
CA HIS A 14 -1.91 4.97 12.22
C HIS A 14 -3.22 5.45 11.60
N PHE A 15 -4.33 4.79 11.88
CA PHE A 15 -5.61 5.10 11.23
C PHE A 15 -6.66 5.63 12.21
N GLY A 16 -6.41 5.56 13.50
CA GLY A 16 -7.30 6.11 14.51
C GLY A 16 -8.55 5.29 14.81
N TYR A 17 -8.66 4.08 14.28
CA TYR A 17 -9.81 3.23 14.52
C TYR A 17 -9.56 2.28 15.70
N SER A 18 -10.61 2.05 16.49
CA SER A 18 -10.53 1.15 17.65
C SER A 18 -10.92 -0.29 17.32
N ALA A 19 -11.52 -0.52 16.16
CA ALA A 19 -11.98 -1.85 15.76
C ALA A 19 -11.98 -1.96 14.23
N PHE A 20 -11.82 -3.18 13.75
CA PHE A 20 -12.00 -3.48 12.33
C PHE A 20 -13.48 -3.53 11.97
N ARG A 21 -13.79 -3.18 10.72
CA ARG A 21 -15.14 -3.31 10.17
C ARG A 21 -15.25 -4.67 9.49
N GLU A 22 -16.40 -5.30 9.68
CA GLU A 22 -16.76 -6.56 9.01
C GLU A 22 -15.57 -7.52 8.82
N ASN A 23 -15.22 -7.82 7.58
CA ASN A 23 -14.22 -8.83 7.23
C ASN A 23 -12.79 -8.29 7.13
N GLN A 24 -12.54 -7.04 7.50
CA GLN A 24 -11.20 -6.44 7.32
C GLN A 24 -10.10 -7.24 8.00
N HIS A 25 -10.32 -7.68 9.23
CA HIS A 25 -9.30 -8.41 9.98
C HIS A 25 -8.97 -9.76 9.30
N GLU A 26 -9.98 -10.47 8.84
CA GLU A 26 -9.78 -11.74 8.13
C GLU A 26 -9.00 -11.54 6.83
N ILE A 27 -9.34 -10.49 6.08
CA ILE A 27 -8.69 -10.18 4.81
C ILE A 27 -7.21 -9.87 5.05
N ILE A 28 -6.92 -9.00 6.00
CA ILE A 28 -5.55 -8.60 6.32
C ILE A 28 -4.74 -9.81 6.79
N ASN A 29 -5.31 -10.61 7.65
CA ASN A 29 -4.64 -11.79 8.15
C ASN A 29 -4.32 -12.79 7.04
N SER A 30 -5.25 -12.97 6.09
CA SER A 30 -5.05 -13.82 4.92
C SER A 30 -3.86 -13.34 4.08
N ILE A 31 -3.78 -12.04 3.85
CA ILE A 31 -2.68 -11.42 3.10
C ILE A 31 -1.35 -11.63 3.84
N LEU A 32 -1.32 -11.40 5.14
CA LEU A 32 -0.11 -11.55 5.94
C LEU A 32 0.37 -13.00 6.03
N GLU A 33 -0.53 -13.95 5.83
CA GLU A 33 -0.20 -15.37 5.77
C GLU A 33 0.23 -15.82 4.36
N ASN A 34 0.41 -14.88 3.43
CA ASN A 34 0.79 -15.13 2.04
C ASN A 34 -0.24 -15.95 1.28
N ILE A 35 -1.51 -15.80 1.62
CA ILE A 35 -2.61 -16.45 0.91
C ILE A 35 -3.13 -15.49 -0.14
N ASN A 36 -3.20 -15.95 -1.39
CA ASN A 36 -3.81 -15.17 -2.46
C ASN A 36 -5.29 -14.93 -2.14
N THR A 37 -5.70 -13.68 -2.12
CA THR A 37 -7.00 -13.28 -1.59
C THR A 37 -7.73 -12.41 -2.61
N VAL A 38 -8.97 -12.77 -2.92
CA VAL A 38 -9.87 -11.96 -3.74
C VAL A 38 -10.92 -11.34 -2.82
N VAL A 39 -11.08 -10.02 -2.93
CA VAL A 39 -12.01 -9.28 -2.06
C VAL A 39 -12.99 -8.51 -2.92
N ILE A 40 -14.28 -8.73 -2.66
CA ILE A 40 -15.36 -7.97 -3.30
C ILE A 40 -16.11 -7.24 -2.19
N MET A 41 -15.99 -5.93 -2.18
CA MET A 41 -16.61 -5.08 -1.19
C MET A 41 -17.28 -3.88 -1.86
N PRO A 42 -18.40 -3.40 -1.31
CA PRO A 42 -19.03 -2.19 -1.84
C PRO A 42 -18.15 -0.96 -1.62
N THR A 43 -18.37 0.08 -2.41
CA THR A 43 -17.71 1.37 -2.22
C THR A 43 -17.96 1.86 -0.79
N GLY A 44 -16.91 2.32 -0.13
CA GLY A 44 -17.00 2.73 1.27
C GLY A 44 -16.90 1.60 2.28
N GLY A 45 -16.64 0.37 1.83
CA GLY A 45 -16.48 -0.79 2.70
C GLY A 45 -15.12 -0.91 3.38
N GLY A 46 -14.21 0.03 3.14
CA GLY A 46 -12.90 0.01 3.77
C GLY A 46 -11.87 -0.85 3.05
N LYS A 47 -11.99 -1.00 1.72
CA LYS A 47 -11.06 -1.80 0.92
C LYS A 47 -9.61 -1.33 1.03
N SER A 48 -9.43 -0.02 1.01
CA SER A 48 -8.08 0.57 1.04
C SER A 48 -7.32 0.18 2.31
N LEU A 49 -7.99 0.16 3.44
CA LEU A 49 -7.38 -0.23 4.70
C LEU A 49 -6.81 -1.65 4.65
N CYS A 50 -7.50 -2.56 3.96
CA CYS A 50 -7.08 -3.95 3.90
C CYS A 50 -5.67 -4.10 3.33
N TYR A 51 -5.36 -3.42 2.21
CA TYR A 51 -4.01 -3.52 1.67
C TYR A 51 -3.04 -2.53 2.30
N GLN A 52 -3.50 -1.39 2.76
CA GLN A 52 -2.62 -0.40 3.40
C GLN A 52 -2.05 -0.92 4.71
N LEU A 53 -2.91 -1.43 5.58
CA LEU A 53 -2.44 -1.97 6.86
C LEU A 53 -1.60 -3.24 6.66
N SER A 54 -1.98 -4.08 5.70
CA SER A 54 -1.19 -5.27 5.36
C SER A 54 0.22 -4.90 4.93
N ALA A 55 0.36 -3.86 4.09
CA ALA A 55 1.66 -3.40 3.64
C ALA A 55 2.52 -2.89 4.79
N ILE A 56 1.92 -2.14 5.70
CA ILE A 56 2.64 -1.56 6.83
C ILE A 56 3.07 -2.62 7.83
N ALA A 57 2.25 -3.64 8.02
CA ALA A 57 2.56 -4.74 8.93
C ALA A 57 3.56 -5.75 8.36
N SER A 58 3.84 -5.68 7.06
CA SER A 58 4.74 -6.61 6.38
C SER A 58 6.12 -6.00 6.17
N GLU A 59 7.11 -6.84 5.94
CA GLU A 59 8.41 -6.42 5.47
C GLU A 59 8.34 -6.12 3.97
N GLY A 60 9.21 -5.24 3.49
CA GLY A 60 9.29 -4.90 2.07
C GLY A 60 8.25 -3.88 1.64
N THR A 61 8.04 -3.83 0.34
CA THR A 61 7.16 -2.84 -0.30
C THR A 61 6.01 -3.56 -1.00
N ALA A 62 4.78 -3.15 -0.70
CA ALA A 62 3.60 -3.64 -1.42
C ALA A 62 3.42 -2.84 -2.70
N ILE A 63 3.13 -3.53 -3.80
CA ILE A 63 2.86 -2.91 -5.09
C ILE A 63 1.36 -2.88 -5.31
N ILE A 64 0.82 -1.69 -5.51
CA ILE A 64 -0.61 -1.47 -5.72
C ILE A 64 -0.83 -1.07 -7.17
N ILE A 65 -1.56 -1.87 -7.92
CA ILE A 65 -1.82 -1.63 -9.33
C ILE A 65 -3.22 -1.04 -9.47
N SER A 66 -3.30 0.14 -10.08
CA SER A 66 -4.58 0.81 -10.31
C SER A 66 -4.54 1.60 -11.60
N PRO A 67 -5.62 1.57 -12.41
CA PRO A 67 -5.69 2.40 -13.62
C PRO A 67 -6.05 3.87 -13.33
N LEU A 68 -6.40 4.20 -12.09
CA LEU A 68 -6.92 5.52 -11.72
C LEU A 68 -5.81 6.38 -11.09
N ILE A 69 -5.08 7.10 -11.93
CA ILE A 69 -3.91 7.89 -11.51
C ILE A 69 -4.27 8.94 -10.46
N ALA A 70 -5.38 9.65 -10.64
CA ALA A 70 -5.79 10.68 -9.68
C ALA A 70 -6.11 10.08 -8.30
N LEU A 71 -6.74 8.91 -8.28
CA LEU A 71 -7.03 8.20 -7.03
C LEU A 71 -5.75 7.75 -6.33
N MET A 72 -4.77 7.27 -7.09
CA MET A 72 -3.48 6.87 -6.54
C MET A 72 -2.79 8.03 -5.83
N LYS A 73 -2.77 9.19 -6.46
CA LYS A 73 -2.16 10.39 -5.87
C LYS A 73 -2.85 10.75 -4.56
N ASN A 74 -4.18 10.74 -4.54
CA ASN A 74 -4.94 11.05 -3.34
C ASN A 74 -4.60 10.08 -2.21
N GLN A 75 -4.51 8.80 -2.49
CA GLN A 75 -4.18 7.80 -1.49
C GLN A 75 -2.75 7.97 -0.95
N VAL A 76 -1.81 8.27 -1.82
CA VAL A 76 -0.43 8.54 -1.41
C VAL A 76 -0.38 9.76 -0.48
N ASP A 77 -1.06 10.84 -0.83
CA ASP A 77 -1.08 12.04 -0.01
C ASP A 77 -1.70 11.79 1.37
N VAL A 78 -2.78 11.02 1.43
CA VAL A 78 -3.41 10.64 2.69
C VAL A 78 -2.44 9.83 3.56
N LEU A 79 -1.76 8.86 2.98
CA LEU A 79 -0.81 8.02 3.73
C LEU A 79 0.38 8.82 4.26
N LYS A 80 0.90 9.73 3.45
CA LYS A 80 1.98 10.62 3.90
C LYS A 80 1.55 11.44 5.11
N GLY A 81 0.32 11.93 5.10
CA GLY A 81 -0.22 12.68 6.23
C GLY A 81 -0.40 11.82 7.48
N LEU A 82 -0.91 10.60 7.31
CA LEU A 82 -1.14 9.70 8.43
C LEU A 82 0.15 9.23 9.11
N PHE A 83 1.17 8.95 8.32
CA PHE A 83 2.43 8.42 8.86
C PHE A 83 3.47 9.49 9.14
N ASN A 84 3.25 10.69 8.62
CA ASN A 84 4.20 11.80 8.73
C ASN A 84 5.62 11.39 8.32
N VAL A 85 5.72 10.53 7.32
CA VAL A 85 6.98 10.05 6.74
C VAL A 85 6.92 10.29 5.24
N ASP A 86 7.80 11.14 4.74
CA ASP A 86 7.90 11.35 3.31
C ASP A 86 8.48 10.09 2.67
N GLY A 87 7.83 9.61 1.61
CA GLY A 87 8.27 8.42 0.91
C GLY A 87 7.67 7.11 1.41
N VAL A 88 6.84 7.12 2.46
CA VAL A 88 6.16 5.90 2.94
C VAL A 88 5.29 5.29 1.85
N ALA A 89 4.71 6.12 0.99
CA ALA A 89 3.98 5.71 -0.19
C ALA A 89 4.43 6.57 -1.37
N ASN A 90 4.56 5.96 -2.53
CA ASN A 90 4.98 6.63 -3.75
C ASN A 90 4.13 6.18 -4.93
N VAL A 91 4.05 7.03 -5.95
CA VAL A 91 3.45 6.70 -7.24
C VAL A 91 4.56 6.60 -8.28
N LEU A 92 4.51 5.57 -9.10
CA LEU A 92 5.40 5.44 -10.25
C LEU A 92 4.54 5.42 -11.51
N ASN A 93 4.61 6.50 -12.31
CA ASN A 93 3.86 6.62 -13.55
C ASN A 93 4.65 7.44 -14.57
N SER A 94 4.09 7.59 -15.77
CA SER A 94 4.76 8.24 -16.91
C SER A 94 4.93 9.75 -16.76
N THR A 95 4.30 10.36 -15.76
CA THR A 95 4.39 11.81 -15.55
C THR A 95 5.61 12.23 -14.73
N LEU A 96 6.29 11.26 -14.10
CA LEU A 96 7.44 11.56 -13.25
C LEU A 96 8.69 11.86 -14.07
N SER A 97 9.46 12.84 -13.61
CA SER A 97 10.78 13.11 -14.17
C SER A 97 11.76 12.01 -13.77
N LYS A 98 12.93 11.98 -14.44
CA LYS A 98 13.96 11.01 -14.08
C LYS A 98 14.43 11.19 -12.64
N ALA A 99 14.59 12.42 -12.19
CA ALA A 99 14.99 12.69 -10.81
C ALA A 99 13.96 12.17 -9.80
N GLU A 100 12.66 12.33 -10.09
CA GLU A 100 11.61 11.82 -9.24
C GLU A 100 11.61 10.30 -9.22
N ILE A 101 11.80 9.65 -10.36
CA ILE A 101 11.89 8.18 -10.43
C ILE A 101 13.09 7.68 -9.63
N ASP A 102 14.25 8.33 -9.75
CA ASP A 102 15.44 7.94 -9.01
C ASP A 102 15.23 8.06 -7.49
N LEU A 103 14.56 9.12 -7.05
CA LEU A 103 14.23 9.29 -5.64
C LEU A 103 13.32 8.18 -5.13
N VAL A 104 12.29 7.82 -5.90
CA VAL A 104 11.39 6.72 -5.53
C VAL A 104 12.17 5.41 -5.40
N LYS A 105 13.05 5.11 -6.34
CA LYS A 105 13.87 3.90 -6.30
C LYS A 105 14.79 3.86 -5.08
N ASP A 106 15.40 4.99 -4.75
CA ASP A 106 16.24 5.10 -3.55
C ASP A 106 15.44 4.83 -2.28
N GLN A 107 14.25 5.40 -2.18
CA GLN A 107 13.39 5.20 -1.01
C GLN A 107 12.94 3.75 -0.87
N ILE A 108 12.66 3.07 -1.98
CA ILE A 108 12.34 1.65 -1.98
C ILE A 108 13.55 0.83 -1.50
N THR A 109 14.71 1.10 -2.06
CA THR A 109 15.94 0.38 -1.74
C THR A 109 16.31 0.53 -0.26
N ASN A 110 16.08 1.71 0.30
CA ASN A 110 16.38 2.00 1.70
C ASN A 110 15.27 1.56 2.68
N GLY A 111 14.22 0.93 2.18
CA GLY A 111 13.16 0.40 3.04
C GLY A 111 12.19 1.43 3.58
N VAL A 112 12.22 2.65 3.05
CA VAL A 112 11.33 3.73 3.48
C VAL A 112 9.92 3.55 2.89
N THR A 113 9.84 3.16 1.60
CA THR A 113 8.57 3.02 0.90
C THR A 113 7.90 1.69 1.25
N LYS A 114 6.70 1.77 1.83
CA LYS A 114 5.89 0.60 2.16
C LYS A 114 4.84 0.29 1.11
N LEU A 115 4.39 1.30 0.37
CA LEU A 115 3.42 1.13 -0.71
C LEU A 115 3.90 1.86 -1.96
N LEU A 116 3.95 1.13 -3.07
CA LEU A 116 4.26 1.69 -4.38
C LEU A 116 3.04 1.55 -5.27
N TYR A 117 2.46 2.66 -5.67
CA TYR A 117 1.30 2.70 -6.56
C TYR A 117 1.77 2.82 -8.00
N MET A 118 1.28 1.94 -8.85
CA MET A 118 1.66 1.89 -10.27
C MET A 118 0.43 1.77 -11.16
N ALA A 119 0.48 2.44 -12.31
CA ALA A 119 -0.49 2.19 -13.37
C ALA A 119 -0.14 0.88 -14.09
N PRO A 120 -1.14 0.14 -14.64
CA PRO A 120 -0.87 -1.13 -15.29
C PRO A 120 0.15 -1.04 -16.43
N GLU A 121 0.11 0.02 -17.22
CA GLU A 121 1.04 0.23 -18.35
C GLU A 121 2.49 0.40 -17.89
N SER A 122 2.72 0.80 -16.66
CA SER A 122 4.09 0.91 -16.12
C SER A 122 4.76 -0.44 -15.97
N LEU A 123 4.00 -1.51 -15.83
CA LEU A 123 4.53 -2.87 -15.71
C LEU A 123 5.12 -3.40 -17.00
N THR A 124 4.77 -2.80 -18.14
CA THR A 124 5.29 -3.25 -19.44
C THR A 124 6.65 -2.63 -19.78
N LYS A 125 7.11 -1.65 -19.01
CA LYS A 125 8.41 -1.04 -19.21
C LYS A 125 9.50 -1.90 -18.59
N GLN A 126 10.47 -2.31 -19.41
CA GLN A 126 11.54 -3.19 -18.96
C GLN A 126 12.28 -2.69 -17.73
N LYS A 127 12.57 -1.39 -17.68
CA LYS A 127 13.27 -0.78 -16.54
C LYS A 127 12.51 -0.91 -15.22
N ASN A 128 11.18 -1.06 -15.27
CA ASN A 128 10.37 -1.25 -14.08
C ASN A 128 10.30 -2.73 -13.69
N ILE A 129 10.28 -3.62 -14.68
CA ILE A 129 10.26 -5.06 -14.46
C ILE A 129 11.56 -5.53 -13.81
N ASP A 130 12.68 -5.00 -14.27
CA ASP A 130 14.01 -5.39 -13.80
C ASP A 130 14.35 -4.82 -12.42
N TYR A 131 13.60 -3.85 -11.96
CA TYR A 131 13.80 -3.26 -10.65
C TYR A 131 13.14 -4.05 -9.55
#